data_09fb4c09e261b98301b926b243214937
#
_entry.id   09fb4c09e261b98301b926b243214937
#
_cell.length_a   1.000
_cell.length_b   1.000
_cell.length_c   1.000
_cell.angle_alpha   90.00
_cell.angle_beta   90.00
_cell.angle_gamma   90.00
#
_symmetry.space_group_name_H-M   'P 1'
#
loop_
_entity.id
_entity.type
_entity.pdbx_description
1 polymer ?
#
loop_
_entity_poly.entity_id
_entity_poly.type
_entity_poly.pdbx_seq_one_letter_code
_entity_poly.pdbx_strand_id
1 'polypeptide(L)'
;MALEGISRRTFVEGATVAAAFAGTMTSVQAPDQALAEEATETLSCDVAVVGLGAAGLMAALAAADEGAQVIAIDSADDFEGTTNTHTTGAWMIESEEQLKYDHYLTQQQAFEWVEPGTHYQCNGKVLRNIIRSSAQAANYLIDGGVQFLYAFAGTTEEDTMLNRGGHVYLEEGTPRADNFRAMCADRETLTTMFGYKGVELVQNDEGAVCGVIAESSDGTVRIEAKSVIVATGGFLANPDMIKEHFAGAVLVNQGFGHNDGTGIKMCQAAGAQIGKNFSVSCNEMGAANLKASPAYSWAPGRGTNPCFYLPLFGNVLVDKRGERFMNEQQMAEQTMYSGEPMLRDPYYYTIVDQAYVDTVKSNPVFDFLTEGTKANMGGALLMGFEGVTLSDFEANIEEAIEQGWAAKADSIEELAEAFGLTNLPATIEAYNEACAAGQDDEFFLPADYMHAIEEGPFYVFEYNPGAWVTLGGIKTDGFCRAVDSNNDVVAGLYVAGVDGDFWSTPYYQGGSCNGFALASGVLAGNTAAKDLVA
;
A
#
# COMPACT_ATOMS: atom_id res chain seq x y z
N MET A 1 18.83 -25.12 -42.96
CA MET A 1 20.00 -24.34 -42.59
C MET A 1 20.31 -24.70 -41.14
N ALA A 2 21.37 -25.43 -40.90
CA ALA A 2 21.77 -25.86 -39.58
C ALA A 2 22.40 -24.69 -38.81
N LEU A 3 21.99 -24.48 -37.58
CA LEU A 3 22.64 -23.57 -36.65
C LEU A 3 23.93 -24.22 -36.15
N GLU A 4 25.06 -23.73 -36.60
CA GLU A 4 26.37 -24.13 -36.05
C GLU A 4 26.53 -23.50 -34.65
N GLY A 5 26.95 -24.34 -33.71
CA GLY A 5 27.06 -24.01 -32.31
C GLY A 5 28.18 -23.04 -31.99
N ILE A 6 27.88 -22.07 -31.13
CA ILE A 6 28.84 -21.16 -30.50
C ILE A 6 29.74 -21.97 -29.57
N SER A 7 31.07 -21.94 -29.80
CA SER A 7 32.04 -22.72 -29.02
C SER A 7 32.20 -22.13 -27.60
N ARG A 8 32.48 -22.99 -26.62
CA ARG A 8 32.76 -22.60 -25.21
C ARG A 8 33.90 -21.56 -25.07
N ARG A 9 34.74 -21.38 -26.07
CA ARG A 9 35.84 -20.42 -26.03
C ARG A 9 35.37 -18.98 -26.26
N THR A 10 34.35 -18.80 -27.07
CA THR A 10 33.76 -17.44 -27.33
C THR A 10 32.98 -16.92 -26.14
N PHE A 11 32.50 -17.80 -25.25
CA PHE A 11 31.81 -17.39 -24.04
C PHE A 11 32.74 -16.84 -22.94
N VAL A 12 33.99 -17.38 -22.89
CA VAL A 12 34.99 -16.95 -21.89
C VAL A 12 35.66 -15.62 -22.26
N GLU A 13 35.77 -15.30 -23.55
CA GLU A 13 36.34 -14.02 -24.01
C GLU A 13 35.36 -12.83 -23.87
N GLY A 14 34.04 -13.10 -23.85
CA GLY A 14 33.00 -12.08 -23.54
C GLY A 14 32.90 -11.69 -22.07
N ALA A 15 33.38 -12.52 -21.16
CA ALA A 15 33.30 -12.28 -19.72
C ALA A 15 34.40 -11.34 -19.17
N THR A 16 35.42 -11.05 -19.97
CA THR A 16 36.57 -10.21 -19.53
C THR A 16 36.37 -8.71 -19.80
N VAL A 17 35.30 -8.29 -20.46
CA VAL A 17 34.99 -6.88 -20.69
C VAL A 17 34.01 -6.31 -19.67
N ALA A 18 33.35 -7.14 -18.88
CA ALA A 18 32.42 -6.70 -17.82
C ALA A 18 33.08 -6.28 -16.49
N ALA A 19 34.41 -6.38 -16.38
CA ALA A 19 35.15 -6.07 -15.15
C ALA A 19 35.68 -4.64 -15.05
N ALA A 20 35.32 -3.73 -15.96
CA ALA A 20 35.83 -2.34 -15.99
C ALA A 20 34.81 -1.26 -15.60
N PHE A 21 33.63 -1.63 -15.07
CA PHE A 21 32.69 -0.71 -14.46
C PHE A 21 32.47 -0.99 -12.96
N ALA A 22 33.58 -1.17 -12.23
CA ALA A 22 33.59 -0.95 -10.79
C ALA A 22 33.78 0.58 -10.58
N GLY A 23 32.74 1.34 -10.90
CA GLY A 23 32.65 2.75 -10.53
C GLY A 23 32.44 2.83 -9.03
N THR A 24 33.42 3.42 -8.37
CA THR A 24 33.42 4.06 -7.05
C THR A 24 32.13 3.86 -6.24
N MET A 25 32.09 2.81 -5.43
CA MET A 25 31.31 2.84 -4.21
C MET A 25 31.92 3.96 -3.36
N THR A 26 31.28 5.12 -3.33
CA THR A 26 31.47 6.07 -2.25
C THR A 26 31.13 5.29 -0.98
N SER A 27 32.12 5.09 -0.13
CA SER A 27 31.92 4.62 1.22
C SER A 27 30.81 5.49 1.83
N VAL A 28 29.63 4.90 2.07
CA VAL A 28 28.65 5.49 2.97
C VAL A 28 29.39 5.56 4.31
N GLN A 29 29.76 6.76 4.70
CA GLN A 29 30.30 7.00 6.02
C GLN A 29 29.26 6.47 7.02
N ALA A 30 29.68 5.63 7.94
CA ALA A 30 28.83 5.22 9.05
C ALA A 30 28.25 6.49 9.68
N PRO A 31 26.94 6.53 9.97
CA PRO A 31 26.36 7.68 10.64
C PRO A 31 27.13 7.90 11.95
N ASP A 32 27.40 9.16 12.26
CA ASP A 32 28.11 9.57 13.46
C ASP A 32 27.41 8.95 14.68
N GLN A 33 28.13 8.24 15.52
CA GLN A 33 27.67 7.75 16.84
C GLN A 33 27.29 8.90 17.81
N ALA A 34 27.23 10.12 17.33
CA ALA A 34 27.04 11.34 18.11
C ALA A 34 25.67 11.41 18.81
N LEU A 35 24.60 10.87 18.21
CA LEU A 35 23.25 10.96 18.82
C LEU A 35 23.11 10.09 20.08
N ALA A 36 23.81 8.97 20.15
CA ALA A 36 23.76 8.08 21.32
C ALA A 36 24.40 8.69 22.58
N GLU A 37 25.31 9.65 22.41
CA GLU A 37 25.98 10.36 23.53
C GLU A 37 25.16 11.55 24.04
N GLU A 38 24.16 12.03 23.30
CA GLU A 38 23.31 13.19 23.63
C GLU A 38 21.96 12.81 24.27
N ALA A 39 21.66 11.51 24.46
CA ALA A 39 20.39 11.07 25.04
C ALA A 39 20.22 11.64 26.47
N THR A 40 19.11 12.33 26.68
CA THR A 40 18.79 12.96 27.98
C THR A 40 18.20 11.97 28.98
N GLU A 41 17.69 10.85 28.49
CA GLU A 41 17.08 9.78 29.28
C GLU A 41 17.43 8.40 28.69
N THR A 42 17.55 7.39 29.58
CA THR A 42 17.73 5.99 29.18
C THR A 42 16.63 5.13 29.79
N LEU A 43 15.92 4.40 28.95
CA LEU A 43 14.92 3.41 29.31
C LEU A 43 15.42 2.01 28.96
N SER A 44 14.89 0.98 29.60
CA SER A 44 15.30 -0.42 29.37
C SER A 44 14.06 -1.33 29.24
N CYS A 45 14.11 -2.27 28.30
CA CYS A 45 13.09 -3.30 28.12
C CYS A 45 13.71 -4.58 27.54
N ASP A 46 12.89 -5.61 27.35
CA ASP A 46 13.30 -6.80 26.61
C ASP A 46 13.16 -6.61 25.11
N VAL A 47 12.04 -6.03 24.67
CA VAL A 47 11.72 -5.78 23.26
C VAL A 47 11.31 -4.33 23.06
N ALA A 48 12.01 -3.62 22.18
CA ALA A 48 11.60 -2.30 21.71
C ALA A 48 10.87 -2.44 20.36
N VAL A 49 9.73 -1.76 20.20
CA VAL A 49 8.97 -1.72 18.95
C VAL A 49 8.96 -0.29 18.43
N VAL A 50 9.39 -0.09 17.19
CA VAL A 50 9.47 1.21 16.52
C VAL A 50 8.39 1.32 15.46
N GLY A 51 7.38 2.13 15.75
CA GLY A 51 6.12 2.26 15.00
C GLY A 51 4.98 1.47 15.67
N LEU A 52 3.81 2.10 15.87
CA LEU A 52 2.59 1.52 16.45
C LEU A 52 1.42 1.46 15.45
N GLY A 53 1.77 1.41 14.15
CA GLY A 53 0.81 1.07 13.11
C GLY A 53 0.34 -0.39 13.20
N ALA A 54 -0.23 -0.95 12.13
CA ALA A 54 -0.80 -2.30 12.12
C ALA A 54 0.19 -3.38 12.61
N ALA A 55 1.40 -3.39 12.05
CA ALA A 55 2.41 -4.39 12.41
C ALA A 55 2.98 -4.17 13.81
N GLY A 56 3.29 -2.92 14.16
CA GLY A 56 3.90 -2.62 15.45
C GLY A 56 2.97 -2.85 16.63
N LEU A 57 1.69 -2.50 16.51
CA LEU A 57 0.67 -2.83 17.53
C LEU A 57 0.64 -4.34 17.79
N MET A 58 0.50 -5.15 16.74
CA MET A 58 0.46 -6.60 16.88
C MET A 58 1.77 -7.18 17.42
N ALA A 59 2.92 -6.60 17.04
CA ALA A 59 4.21 -7.04 17.56
C ALA A 59 4.35 -6.75 19.06
N ALA A 60 3.91 -5.58 19.51
CA ALA A 60 3.94 -5.19 20.91
C ALA A 60 3.02 -6.09 21.76
N LEU A 61 1.79 -6.33 21.30
CA LEU A 61 0.85 -7.22 21.99
C LEU A 61 1.38 -8.66 22.08
N ALA A 62 1.87 -9.21 20.97
CA ALA A 62 2.35 -10.59 20.91
C ALA A 62 3.61 -10.78 21.78
N ALA A 63 4.54 -9.84 21.78
CA ALA A 63 5.74 -9.91 22.64
C ALA A 63 5.37 -9.79 24.13
N ALA A 64 4.43 -8.92 24.50
CA ALA A 64 3.96 -8.77 25.86
C ALA A 64 3.24 -10.03 26.36
N ASP A 65 2.41 -10.67 25.52
CA ASP A 65 1.71 -11.90 25.88
C ASP A 65 2.66 -13.12 26.04
N GLU A 66 3.82 -13.11 25.37
CA GLU A 66 4.91 -14.09 25.62
C GLU A 66 5.73 -13.73 26.89
N GLY A 67 5.38 -12.67 27.60
CA GLY A 67 5.96 -12.28 28.90
C GLY A 67 7.14 -11.30 28.83
N ALA A 68 7.46 -10.75 27.66
CA ALA A 68 8.51 -9.75 27.52
C ALA A 68 8.08 -8.39 28.10
N GLN A 69 9.05 -7.64 28.66
CA GLN A 69 8.88 -6.22 28.94
C GLN A 69 9.03 -5.44 27.64
N VAL A 70 7.99 -4.74 27.21
CA VAL A 70 7.93 -4.08 25.90
C VAL A 70 7.82 -2.57 26.06
N ILE A 71 8.66 -1.84 25.30
CA ILE A 71 8.45 -0.40 25.05
C ILE A 71 8.17 -0.24 23.56
N ALA A 72 7.02 0.32 23.21
CA ALA A 72 6.62 0.60 21.85
C ALA A 72 6.46 2.11 21.64
N ILE A 73 7.11 2.64 20.60
CA ILE A 73 7.14 4.07 20.28
C ILE A 73 6.51 4.36 18.93
N ASP A 74 5.89 5.53 18.77
CA ASP A 74 5.42 6.04 17.49
C ASP A 74 5.66 7.55 17.39
N SER A 75 5.92 8.02 16.16
CA SER A 75 6.08 9.45 15.85
C SER A 75 4.77 10.21 15.82
N ALA A 76 3.63 9.55 15.68
CA ALA A 76 2.31 10.15 15.80
C ALA A 76 2.03 10.56 17.26
N ASP A 77 1.10 11.48 17.44
CA ASP A 77 0.71 11.94 18.79
C ASP A 77 -0.19 10.92 19.51
N ASP A 78 -0.82 10.00 18.79
CA ASP A 78 -1.70 8.95 19.29
C ASP A 78 -2.01 7.92 18.19
N PHE A 79 -2.73 6.83 18.52
CA PHE A 79 -3.22 5.83 17.56
C PHE A 79 -4.06 6.43 16.42
N GLU A 80 -4.82 7.50 16.67
CA GLU A 80 -5.58 8.20 15.61
C GLU A 80 -4.68 8.72 14.48
N GLY A 81 -3.42 9.06 14.75
CA GLY A 81 -2.42 9.45 13.75
C GLY A 81 -1.79 8.29 13.00
N THR A 82 -2.20 7.05 13.25
CA THR A 82 -1.67 5.87 12.53
C THR A 82 -2.57 5.46 11.37
N THR A 83 -1.98 5.01 10.27
CA THR A 83 -2.74 4.53 9.09
C THR A 83 -3.69 3.38 9.43
N ASN A 84 -3.36 2.56 10.44
CA ASN A 84 -4.17 1.42 10.86
C ASN A 84 -5.58 1.81 11.34
N THR A 85 -5.74 2.97 11.97
CA THR A 85 -7.05 3.46 12.43
C THR A 85 -7.98 3.91 11.30
N HIS A 86 -7.45 4.09 10.10
CA HIS A 86 -8.19 4.58 8.92
C HIS A 86 -8.28 3.59 7.77
N THR A 87 -7.65 2.41 7.86
CA THR A 87 -7.80 1.37 6.83
C THR A 87 -9.22 0.85 6.76
N THR A 88 -9.68 0.55 5.53
CA THR A 88 -11.03 0.06 5.28
C THR A 88 -11.23 -1.37 5.76
N GLY A 89 -10.20 -2.22 5.67
CA GLY A 89 -10.33 -3.61 6.06
C GLY A 89 -9.01 -4.36 6.11
N ALA A 90 -9.08 -5.61 6.54
CA ALA A 90 -7.97 -6.55 6.52
C ALA A 90 -8.43 -7.88 5.92
N TRP A 91 -7.55 -8.48 5.15
CA TRP A 91 -7.71 -9.83 4.65
C TRP A 91 -7.03 -10.78 5.65
N MET A 92 -7.81 -11.65 6.30
CA MET A 92 -7.35 -12.54 7.35
C MET A 92 -7.75 -13.98 7.07
N ILE A 93 -7.09 -14.93 7.73
CA ILE A 93 -7.13 -16.35 7.37
C ILE A 93 -7.37 -17.17 8.61
N GLU A 94 -8.42 -18.00 8.56
CA GLU A 94 -8.77 -18.98 9.61
C GLU A 94 -8.91 -18.37 11.02
N SER A 95 -9.45 -17.14 11.13
CA SER A 95 -9.83 -16.58 12.43
C SER A 95 -10.92 -17.44 13.10
N GLU A 96 -11.05 -17.35 14.41
CA GLU A 96 -12.13 -18.06 15.14
C GLU A 96 -13.51 -17.69 14.61
N GLU A 97 -13.69 -16.44 14.15
CA GLU A 97 -14.93 -16.01 13.53
C GLU A 97 -15.15 -16.69 12.18
N GLN A 98 -14.13 -16.74 11.31
CA GLN A 98 -14.23 -17.41 10.01
C GLN A 98 -14.59 -18.89 10.14
N LEU A 99 -14.04 -19.59 11.14
CA LEU A 99 -14.29 -21.02 11.36
C LEU A 99 -15.76 -21.35 11.73
N LYS A 100 -16.60 -20.35 11.99
CA LYS A 100 -18.05 -20.52 12.21
C LYS A 100 -18.86 -20.62 10.92
N TYR A 101 -18.22 -20.36 9.76
CA TYR A 101 -18.85 -20.33 8.44
C TYR A 101 -18.27 -21.41 7.54
N ASP A 102 -19.08 -21.95 6.62
CA ASP A 102 -18.65 -22.99 5.68
C ASP A 102 -17.77 -22.45 4.54
N HIS A 103 -17.80 -21.13 4.33
CA HIS A 103 -17.14 -20.44 3.22
C HIS A 103 -16.09 -19.44 3.72
N TYR A 104 -14.93 -19.94 4.12
CA TYR A 104 -13.81 -19.11 4.56
C TYR A 104 -12.53 -19.44 3.80
N LEU A 105 -11.52 -18.61 3.98
CA LEU A 105 -10.21 -18.75 3.35
C LEU A 105 -9.32 -19.65 4.22
N THR A 106 -8.90 -20.78 3.66
CA THR A 106 -7.91 -21.65 4.30
C THR A 106 -6.48 -21.18 4.07
N GLN A 107 -5.54 -21.57 4.94
CA GLN A 107 -4.11 -21.28 4.76
C GLN A 107 -3.57 -21.78 3.41
N GLN A 108 -4.03 -22.96 2.97
CA GLN A 108 -3.64 -23.52 1.68
C GLN A 108 -4.10 -22.61 0.53
N GLN A 109 -5.37 -22.26 0.49
CA GLN A 109 -5.94 -21.38 -0.54
C GLN A 109 -5.27 -20.01 -0.55
N ALA A 110 -5.02 -19.44 0.64
CA ALA A 110 -4.30 -18.18 0.77
C ALA A 110 -2.91 -18.25 0.13
N PHE A 111 -2.16 -19.32 0.40
CA PHE A 111 -0.84 -19.53 -0.16
C PHE A 111 -0.90 -19.71 -1.68
N GLU A 112 -1.80 -20.58 -2.16
CA GLU A 112 -2.00 -20.87 -3.58
C GLU A 112 -2.46 -19.65 -4.39
N TRP A 113 -3.09 -18.68 -3.77
CA TRP A 113 -3.51 -17.44 -4.43
C TRP A 113 -2.45 -16.35 -4.41
N VAL A 114 -1.76 -16.17 -3.27
CA VAL A 114 -0.76 -15.09 -3.12
C VAL A 114 0.51 -15.40 -3.89
N GLU A 115 1.03 -16.63 -3.83
CA GLU A 115 2.31 -16.97 -4.44
C GLU A 115 2.34 -16.73 -5.96
N PRO A 116 1.38 -17.21 -6.77
CA PRO A 116 1.29 -16.86 -8.19
C PRO A 116 1.03 -15.37 -8.44
N GLY A 117 0.18 -14.74 -7.62
CA GLY A 117 -0.11 -13.30 -7.71
C GLY A 117 1.14 -12.43 -7.55
N THR A 118 2.11 -12.88 -6.75
CA THR A 118 3.42 -12.24 -6.64
C THR A 118 4.40 -12.68 -7.74
N HIS A 119 3.94 -13.30 -8.81
CA HIS A 119 4.79 -13.88 -9.86
C HIS A 119 5.90 -14.80 -9.31
N TYR A 120 5.64 -15.52 -8.20
CA TYR A 120 6.60 -16.36 -7.47
C TYR A 120 7.85 -15.61 -6.98
N GLN A 121 7.75 -14.29 -6.78
CA GLN A 121 8.87 -13.47 -6.32
C GLN A 121 8.90 -13.31 -4.79
N CYS A 122 7.81 -13.61 -4.09
CA CYS A 122 7.79 -13.61 -2.64
C CYS A 122 8.65 -14.75 -2.06
N ASN A 123 9.17 -14.55 -0.87
CA ASN A 123 9.80 -15.62 -0.12
C ASN A 123 8.70 -16.56 0.45
N GLY A 124 8.53 -17.76 -0.13
CA GLY A 124 7.49 -18.71 0.27
C GLY A 124 7.55 -19.12 1.76
N LYS A 125 8.73 -19.10 2.39
CA LYS A 125 8.87 -19.35 3.83
C LYS A 125 8.30 -18.19 4.67
N VAL A 126 8.54 -16.95 4.26
CA VAL A 126 7.98 -15.76 4.87
C VAL A 126 6.47 -15.77 4.71
N LEU A 127 5.97 -15.92 3.47
CA LEU A 127 4.54 -15.95 3.17
C LEU A 127 3.81 -17.01 4.01
N ARG A 128 4.32 -18.24 4.03
CA ARG A 128 3.73 -19.32 4.83
C ARG A 128 3.61 -18.96 6.32
N ASN A 129 4.64 -18.36 6.91
CA ASN A 129 4.65 -18.05 8.33
C ASN A 129 3.74 -16.86 8.67
N ILE A 130 3.66 -15.85 7.79
CA ILE A 130 2.69 -14.75 7.91
C ILE A 130 1.26 -15.31 7.84
N ILE A 131 0.94 -16.17 6.85
CA ILE A 131 -0.37 -16.80 6.73
C ILE A 131 -0.74 -17.55 8.02
N ARG A 132 0.19 -18.30 8.62
CA ARG A 132 -0.03 -19.02 9.89
C ARG A 132 -0.28 -18.12 11.09
N SER A 133 0.26 -16.91 11.08
CA SER A 133 0.07 -15.93 12.17
C SER A 133 -1.22 -15.11 12.01
N SER A 134 -1.90 -15.23 10.86
CA SER A 134 -3.06 -14.40 10.51
C SER A 134 -4.25 -14.61 11.47
N ALA A 135 -4.54 -15.86 11.85
CA ALA A 135 -5.62 -16.17 12.79
C ALA A 135 -5.42 -15.45 14.13
N GLN A 136 -4.20 -15.48 14.68
CA GLN A 136 -3.92 -14.81 15.95
C GLN A 136 -4.06 -13.29 15.82
N ALA A 137 -3.63 -12.69 14.70
CA ALA A 137 -3.81 -11.26 14.46
C ALA A 137 -5.28 -10.86 14.39
N ALA A 138 -6.11 -11.66 13.71
CA ALA A 138 -7.56 -11.45 13.65
C ALA A 138 -8.20 -11.53 15.03
N ASN A 139 -7.86 -12.58 15.79
CA ASN A 139 -8.42 -12.81 17.13
C ASN A 139 -8.04 -11.69 18.10
N TYR A 140 -6.82 -11.16 18.05
CA TYR A 140 -6.45 -9.97 18.84
C TYR A 140 -7.37 -8.78 18.62
N LEU A 141 -7.72 -8.49 17.36
CA LEU A 141 -8.61 -7.37 17.03
C LEU A 141 -10.05 -7.65 17.49
N ILE A 142 -10.55 -8.87 17.26
CA ILE A 142 -11.92 -9.28 17.63
C ILE A 142 -12.07 -9.26 19.16
N ASP A 143 -11.15 -9.87 19.89
CA ASP A 143 -11.14 -9.91 21.35
C ASP A 143 -10.94 -8.51 21.96
N GLY A 144 -10.18 -7.66 21.27
CA GLY A 144 -9.98 -6.24 21.61
C GLY A 144 -11.17 -5.34 21.31
N GLY A 145 -12.31 -5.90 20.85
CA GLY A 145 -13.56 -5.18 20.64
C GLY A 145 -13.68 -4.47 19.29
N VAL A 146 -12.72 -4.64 18.38
CA VAL A 146 -12.81 -4.07 17.04
C VAL A 146 -13.97 -4.72 16.27
N GLN A 147 -14.84 -3.88 15.70
CA GLN A 147 -16.06 -4.32 15.01
C GLN A 147 -15.80 -4.53 13.53
N PHE A 148 -16.29 -5.63 12.98
CA PHE A 148 -16.16 -5.99 11.58
C PHE A 148 -17.49 -6.32 10.91
N LEU A 149 -17.61 -5.94 9.63
CA LEU A 149 -18.48 -6.63 8.68
C LEU A 149 -17.64 -7.75 8.06
N TYR A 150 -18.14 -8.96 8.15
CA TYR A 150 -17.45 -10.14 7.61
C TYR A 150 -17.93 -10.43 6.19
N ALA A 151 -17.08 -10.23 5.20
CA ALA A 151 -17.42 -10.51 3.80
C ALA A 151 -17.76 -11.99 3.58
N PHE A 152 -17.12 -12.89 4.32
CA PHE A 152 -17.37 -14.33 4.26
C PHE A 152 -18.69 -14.79 4.92
N ALA A 153 -19.38 -13.92 5.66
CA ALA A 153 -20.68 -14.23 6.25
C ALA A 153 -21.82 -14.12 5.25
N GLY A 154 -21.59 -13.48 4.11
CA GLY A 154 -22.53 -13.42 3.00
C GLY A 154 -22.50 -14.71 2.16
N THR A 155 -23.63 -15.09 1.59
CA THR A 155 -23.70 -16.17 0.61
C THR A 155 -23.42 -15.58 -0.78
N THR A 156 -22.17 -15.43 -1.17
CA THR A 156 -21.84 -15.06 -2.53
C THR A 156 -21.50 -16.31 -3.33
N GLU A 157 -22.03 -16.41 -4.54
CA GLU A 157 -21.66 -17.47 -5.47
C GLU A 157 -20.23 -17.24 -6.02
N GLU A 158 -19.69 -16.05 -5.83
CA GLU A 158 -18.37 -15.66 -6.29
C GLU A 158 -17.27 -16.01 -5.29
N ASP A 159 -16.36 -16.81 -5.77
CA ASP A 159 -15.24 -17.36 -5.01
C ASP A 159 -14.02 -16.45 -5.08
N THR A 160 -14.08 -15.29 -4.43
CA THR A 160 -12.97 -14.34 -4.38
C THR A 160 -12.24 -14.39 -3.04
N MET A 161 -10.96 -14.01 -3.04
CA MET A 161 -10.19 -13.88 -1.80
C MET A 161 -10.80 -12.87 -0.84
N LEU A 162 -11.31 -11.75 -1.36
CA LEU A 162 -11.96 -10.72 -0.54
C LEU A 162 -13.19 -11.31 0.17
N ASN A 163 -14.02 -12.07 -0.57
CA ASN A 163 -15.23 -12.67 0.00
C ASN A 163 -14.92 -13.75 1.04
N ARG A 164 -13.78 -14.44 0.94
CA ARG A 164 -13.42 -15.51 1.88
C ARG A 164 -12.59 -15.05 3.07
N GLY A 165 -11.82 -13.98 2.92
CA GLY A 165 -10.88 -13.50 3.95
C GLY A 165 -11.20 -12.10 4.49
N GLY A 166 -12.15 -11.38 3.89
CA GLY A 166 -12.39 -9.97 4.16
C GLY A 166 -13.02 -9.70 5.52
N HIS A 167 -12.29 -8.95 6.34
CA HIS A 167 -12.76 -8.33 7.58
C HIS A 167 -12.80 -6.82 7.34
N VAL A 168 -13.99 -6.28 7.07
CA VAL A 168 -14.22 -4.86 6.80
C VAL A 168 -14.49 -4.16 8.12
N TYR A 169 -13.68 -3.18 8.46
CA TYR A 169 -13.85 -2.41 9.69
C TYR A 169 -15.13 -1.57 9.66
N LEU A 170 -15.96 -1.69 10.69
CA LEU A 170 -17.18 -0.88 10.84
C LEU A 170 -16.92 0.51 11.42
N GLU A 171 -15.79 0.66 12.11
CA GLU A 171 -15.41 1.90 12.79
C GLU A 171 -14.05 2.36 12.32
N GLU A 172 -13.83 3.67 12.29
CA GLU A 172 -12.52 4.27 12.03
C GLU A 172 -12.26 5.47 12.95
N GLY A 173 -11.00 5.94 13.00
CA GLY A 173 -10.61 7.06 13.85
C GLY A 173 -10.72 6.72 15.33
N THR A 174 -11.29 7.63 16.12
CA THR A 174 -11.35 7.55 17.59
C THR A 174 -11.88 6.22 18.14
N PRO A 175 -13.01 5.65 17.69
CA PRO A 175 -13.51 4.39 18.27
C PRO A 175 -12.52 3.23 18.11
N ARG A 176 -11.86 3.11 16.96
CA ARG A 176 -10.85 2.09 16.73
C ARG A 176 -9.57 2.35 17.53
N ALA A 177 -9.16 3.62 17.62
CA ALA A 177 -8.03 4.03 18.46
C ALA A 177 -8.27 3.71 19.94
N ASP A 178 -9.50 3.91 20.45
CA ASP A 178 -9.88 3.55 21.81
C ASP A 178 -9.71 2.04 22.08
N ASN A 179 -10.13 1.19 21.12
CA ASN A 179 -9.90 -0.24 21.22
C ASN A 179 -8.40 -0.57 21.29
N PHE A 180 -7.57 0.06 20.46
CA PHE A 180 -6.12 -0.17 20.49
C PHE A 180 -5.47 0.29 21.80
N ARG A 181 -5.90 1.44 22.35
CA ARG A 181 -5.46 1.92 23.67
C ARG A 181 -5.80 0.91 24.76
N ALA A 182 -7.05 0.40 24.75
CA ALA A 182 -7.50 -0.61 25.73
C ALA A 182 -6.69 -1.91 25.62
N MET A 183 -6.48 -2.43 24.40
CA MET A 183 -5.67 -3.63 24.16
C MET A 183 -4.24 -3.49 24.72
N CYS A 184 -3.63 -2.31 24.58
CA CYS A 184 -2.31 -2.06 25.15
C CYS A 184 -2.36 -1.92 26.68
N ALA A 185 -3.35 -1.20 27.22
CA ALA A 185 -3.49 -0.96 28.66
C ALA A 185 -3.79 -2.23 29.47
N ASP A 186 -4.37 -3.25 28.85
CA ASP A 186 -4.63 -4.55 29.49
C ASP A 186 -3.36 -5.38 29.77
N ARG A 187 -2.19 -4.91 29.29
CA ARG A 187 -0.89 -5.60 29.44
C ARG A 187 0.08 -4.79 30.28
N GLU A 188 0.27 -5.19 31.53
CA GLU A 188 1.15 -4.52 32.50
C GLU A 188 2.61 -4.45 32.03
N THR A 189 3.02 -5.35 31.14
CA THR A 189 4.40 -5.42 30.59
C THR A 189 4.60 -4.56 29.35
N LEU A 190 3.56 -3.87 28.84
CA LEU A 190 3.60 -3.04 27.64
C LEU A 190 3.49 -1.54 27.99
N THR A 191 4.50 -0.79 27.60
CA THR A 191 4.48 0.68 27.64
C THR A 191 4.44 1.23 26.22
N THR A 192 3.47 2.10 25.93
CA THR A 192 3.37 2.82 24.66
C THR A 192 3.76 4.28 24.84
N MET A 193 4.57 4.82 23.91
CA MET A 193 5.06 6.20 23.92
C MET A 193 4.82 6.82 22.56
N PHE A 194 3.98 7.84 22.50
CA PHE A 194 3.66 8.60 21.29
C PHE A 194 4.46 9.91 21.24
N GLY A 195 4.62 10.47 20.02
CA GLY A 195 5.47 11.64 19.79
C GLY A 195 6.97 11.32 19.80
N TYR A 196 7.35 10.04 19.72
CA TYR A 196 8.74 9.58 19.71
C TYR A 196 9.07 8.93 18.37
N LYS A 197 9.98 9.54 17.61
CA LYS A 197 10.47 9.02 16.32
C LYS A 197 11.79 8.27 16.53
N GLY A 198 11.80 6.97 16.22
CA GLY A 198 13.06 6.21 16.16
C GLY A 198 13.93 6.72 15.02
N VAL A 199 15.20 7.02 15.30
CA VAL A 199 16.13 7.63 14.33
C VAL A 199 17.42 6.86 14.12
N GLU A 200 17.87 6.05 15.10
CA GLU A 200 19.10 5.27 15.04
C GLU A 200 18.96 3.94 15.81
N LEU A 201 19.47 2.85 15.23
CA LEU A 201 19.61 1.57 15.93
C LEU A 201 20.96 1.51 16.64
N VAL A 202 20.95 1.14 17.92
CA VAL A 202 22.16 0.98 18.70
C VAL A 202 22.69 -0.43 18.56
N GLN A 203 23.99 -0.56 18.28
CA GLN A 203 24.68 -1.85 18.19
C GLN A 203 25.75 -1.97 19.28
N ASN A 204 25.96 -3.17 19.77
CA ASN A 204 27.06 -3.49 20.65
C ASN A 204 28.35 -3.76 19.85
N ASP A 205 29.46 -4.02 20.57
CA ASP A 205 30.77 -4.29 19.97
C ASP A 205 30.81 -5.52 19.05
N GLU A 206 29.80 -6.41 19.13
CA GLU A 206 29.66 -7.61 18.33
C GLU A 206 28.79 -7.34 17.09
N GLY A 207 28.25 -6.13 16.93
CA GLY A 207 27.36 -5.73 15.84
C GLY A 207 25.90 -6.15 16.04
N ALA A 208 25.54 -6.71 17.19
CA ALA A 208 24.14 -7.03 17.50
C ALA A 208 23.38 -5.75 17.87
N VAL A 209 22.16 -5.62 17.36
CA VAL A 209 21.25 -4.52 17.72
C VAL A 209 20.81 -4.71 19.17
N CYS A 210 21.04 -3.69 20.00
CA CYS A 210 20.78 -3.71 21.44
C CYS A 210 20.00 -2.49 21.94
N GLY A 211 19.33 -1.76 21.03
CA GLY A 211 18.50 -0.62 21.38
C GLY A 211 18.18 0.28 20.20
N VAL A 212 17.48 1.37 20.50
CA VAL A 212 17.10 2.42 19.56
C VAL A 212 17.22 3.79 20.22
N ILE A 213 17.66 4.78 19.45
CA ILE A 213 17.56 6.20 19.80
C ILE A 213 16.27 6.75 19.21
N ALA A 214 15.50 7.44 20.03
CA ALA A 214 14.28 8.10 19.61
C ALA A 214 14.32 9.59 19.96
N GLU A 215 13.81 10.40 19.04
CA GLU A 215 13.66 11.85 19.20
C GLU A 215 12.21 12.21 19.49
N SER A 216 12.01 13.20 20.37
CA SER A 216 10.73 13.82 20.66
C SER A 216 10.87 15.34 20.79
N SER A 217 9.76 16.06 20.99
CA SER A 217 9.80 17.50 21.30
C SER A 217 10.57 17.84 22.57
N ASP A 218 10.70 16.90 23.51
CA ASP A 218 11.31 17.08 24.82
C ASP A 218 12.78 16.67 24.87
N GLY A 219 13.28 16.08 23.78
CA GLY A 219 14.68 15.67 23.65
C GLY A 219 14.85 14.25 23.12
N THR A 220 16.03 13.71 23.29
CA THR A 220 16.44 12.40 22.79
C THR A 220 16.41 11.36 23.89
N VAL A 221 15.79 10.21 23.61
CA VAL A 221 15.69 9.07 24.55
C VAL A 221 16.43 7.88 23.95
N ARG A 222 17.23 7.21 24.77
CA ARG A 222 17.84 5.91 24.47
C ARG A 222 16.99 4.80 25.07
N ILE A 223 16.52 3.87 24.24
CA ILE A 223 15.83 2.67 24.70
C ILE A 223 16.76 1.47 24.52
N GLU A 224 17.28 0.94 25.61
CA GLU A 224 18.08 -0.28 25.62
C GLU A 224 17.14 -1.49 25.58
N ALA A 225 17.38 -2.41 24.65
CA ALA A 225 16.55 -3.58 24.43
C ALA A 225 17.40 -4.77 23.96
N LYS A 226 16.98 -5.98 24.30
CA LYS A 226 17.61 -7.21 23.79
C LYS A 226 17.23 -7.48 22.34
N SER A 227 16.07 -6.97 21.91
CA SER A 227 15.53 -7.07 20.57
C SER A 227 14.82 -5.78 20.15
N VAL A 228 14.99 -5.37 18.90
CA VAL A 228 14.29 -4.22 18.32
C VAL A 228 13.48 -4.68 17.11
N ILE A 229 12.18 -4.36 17.09
CA ILE A 229 11.27 -4.62 15.96
C ILE A 229 10.99 -3.30 15.28
N VAL A 230 11.34 -3.19 13.98
CA VAL A 230 11.08 -2.01 13.16
C VAL A 230 9.81 -2.25 12.35
N ALA A 231 8.82 -1.33 12.48
CA ALA A 231 7.49 -1.39 11.86
C ALA A 231 6.96 0.01 11.52
N THR A 232 7.80 0.83 10.86
CA THR A 232 7.58 2.28 10.63
C THR A 232 6.73 2.61 9.42
N GLY A 233 6.36 1.63 8.60
CA GLY A 233 5.35 1.81 7.54
C GLY A 233 5.88 2.19 6.16
N GLY A 234 7.15 1.90 5.84
CA GLY A 234 7.73 2.12 4.51
C GLY A 234 8.19 3.55 4.28
N PHE A 235 8.16 4.00 3.00
CA PHE A 235 8.80 5.26 2.62
C PHE A 235 7.98 6.15 1.66
N LEU A 236 6.66 5.99 1.63
CA LEU A 236 5.81 6.74 0.68
C LEU A 236 5.88 8.26 0.85
N ALA A 237 6.15 8.75 2.06
CA ALA A 237 6.33 10.17 2.35
C ALA A 237 7.75 10.69 2.02
N ASN A 238 8.64 9.84 1.47
CA ASN A 238 10.00 10.23 1.13
C ASN A 238 10.17 10.36 -0.39
N PRO A 239 10.12 11.58 -0.96
CA PRO A 239 10.17 11.78 -2.41
C PRO A 239 11.49 11.30 -3.05
N ASP A 240 12.61 11.31 -2.31
CA ASP A 240 13.89 10.85 -2.84
C ASP A 240 13.91 9.32 -2.99
N MET A 241 13.39 8.59 -2.00
CA MET A 241 13.26 7.14 -2.08
C MET A 241 12.21 6.73 -3.14
N ILE A 242 11.10 7.46 -3.28
CA ILE A 242 10.13 7.24 -4.36
C ILE A 242 10.80 7.41 -5.71
N LYS A 243 11.55 8.50 -5.91
CA LYS A 243 12.30 8.73 -7.16
C LYS A 243 13.32 7.64 -7.46
N GLU A 244 14.00 7.13 -6.43
CA GLU A 244 15.02 6.08 -6.57
C GLU A 244 14.39 4.75 -6.98
N HIS A 245 13.29 4.35 -6.35
CA HIS A 245 12.72 3.01 -6.48
C HIS A 245 11.59 2.92 -7.51
N PHE A 246 10.93 4.03 -7.87
CA PHE A 246 9.77 4.07 -8.78
C PHE A 246 10.03 4.88 -10.05
N ALA A 247 11.26 4.97 -10.50
CA ALA A 247 11.64 5.58 -11.78
C ALA A 247 11.09 7.01 -12.02
N GLY A 248 10.88 7.76 -10.94
CA GLY A 248 10.37 9.14 -11.00
C GLY A 248 8.86 9.26 -10.99
N ALA A 249 8.13 8.20 -10.64
CA ALA A 249 6.69 8.28 -10.44
C ALA A 249 6.33 9.37 -9.41
N VAL A 250 5.19 10.03 -9.62
CA VAL A 250 4.59 10.96 -8.67
C VAL A 250 3.43 10.24 -8.01
N LEU A 251 3.56 9.99 -6.71
CA LEU A 251 2.55 9.27 -5.94
C LEU A 251 1.85 10.20 -4.97
N VAL A 252 0.52 10.19 -4.98
CA VAL A 252 -0.28 10.85 -3.95
C VAL A 252 -0.29 9.96 -2.71
N ASN A 253 0.28 10.46 -1.61
CA ASN A 253 0.26 9.75 -0.35
C ASN A 253 -1.13 9.83 0.29
N GLN A 254 -1.84 8.71 0.31
CA GLN A 254 -3.17 8.56 0.91
C GLN A 254 -3.12 8.20 2.40
N GLY A 255 -1.92 7.92 2.93
CA GLY A 255 -1.69 7.67 4.36
C GLY A 255 -1.35 8.93 5.16
N PHE A 256 -0.92 8.77 6.41
CA PHE A 256 -0.70 9.88 7.34
C PHE A 256 0.64 10.63 7.19
N GLY A 257 1.51 10.24 6.28
CA GLY A 257 2.75 10.97 6.01
C GLY A 257 3.91 10.75 6.99
N HIS A 258 3.77 9.85 7.96
CA HIS A 258 4.84 9.49 8.89
C HIS A 258 5.81 8.45 8.31
N ASN A 259 5.44 7.80 7.21
CA ASN A 259 6.18 6.72 6.54
C ASN A 259 7.28 7.29 5.63
N ASP A 260 8.33 7.85 6.21
CA ASP A 260 9.40 8.57 5.53
C ASP A 260 10.66 7.73 5.21
N GLY A 261 10.61 6.42 5.48
CA GLY A 261 11.71 5.49 5.22
C GLY A 261 12.81 5.48 6.28
N THR A 262 12.67 6.21 7.36
CA THR A 262 13.68 6.25 8.43
C THR A 262 13.95 4.85 8.99
N GLY A 263 12.91 4.02 9.23
CA GLY A 263 13.07 2.66 9.73
C GLY A 263 13.90 1.76 8.79
N ILE A 264 13.63 1.82 7.50
CA ILE A 264 14.41 1.07 6.49
C ILE A 264 15.87 1.53 6.49
N LYS A 265 16.12 2.84 6.54
CA LYS A 265 17.48 3.40 6.59
C LYS A 265 18.23 3.00 7.85
N MET A 266 17.57 3.00 9.01
CA MET A 266 18.15 2.50 10.27
C MET A 266 18.57 1.04 10.17
N CYS A 267 17.70 0.18 9.58
CA CYS A 267 18.03 -1.22 9.38
C CYS A 267 19.22 -1.41 8.44
N GLN A 268 19.29 -0.65 7.34
CA GLN A 268 20.44 -0.69 6.42
C GLN A 268 21.73 -0.23 7.11
N ALA A 269 21.68 0.82 7.92
CA ALA A 269 22.83 1.30 8.69
C ALA A 269 23.32 0.24 9.69
N ALA A 270 22.41 -0.57 10.24
CA ALA A 270 22.75 -1.70 11.11
C ALA A 270 23.22 -2.96 10.32
N GLY A 271 23.38 -2.89 9.01
CA GLY A 271 23.91 -3.95 8.17
C GLY A 271 22.86 -4.85 7.51
N ALA A 272 21.57 -4.58 7.69
CA ALA A 272 20.52 -5.35 7.07
C ALA A 272 20.42 -5.08 5.54
N GLN A 273 20.14 -6.13 4.78
CA GLN A 273 20.00 -6.07 3.33
C GLN A 273 18.61 -5.61 2.93
N ILE A 274 18.53 -4.58 2.07
CA ILE A 274 17.28 -4.20 1.42
C ILE A 274 16.92 -5.17 0.29
N GLY A 275 15.63 -5.43 0.07
CA GLY A 275 15.10 -6.22 -1.04
C GLY A 275 15.30 -5.54 -2.39
N LYS A 276 14.93 -6.24 -3.45
CA LYS A 276 15.14 -5.76 -4.83
C LYS A 276 13.88 -5.21 -5.48
N ASN A 277 12.75 -5.69 -5.04
CA ASN A 277 11.47 -5.39 -5.67
C ASN A 277 10.68 -4.45 -4.76
N PHE A 278 10.12 -3.44 -5.37
CA PHE A 278 9.24 -2.49 -4.70
C PHE A 278 7.96 -2.33 -5.50
N SER A 279 6.87 -2.16 -4.81
CA SER A 279 5.59 -1.73 -5.36
C SER A 279 4.86 -0.85 -4.35
N VAL A 280 3.61 -0.53 -4.62
CA VAL A 280 2.78 0.26 -3.71
C VAL A 280 1.47 -0.46 -3.43
N SER A 281 0.91 -0.22 -2.27
CA SER A 281 -0.42 -0.70 -1.91
C SER A 281 -1.47 0.24 -2.46
N CYS A 282 -2.40 -0.31 -3.23
CA CYS A 282 -3.53 0.44 -3.75
C CYS A 282 -3.07 1.69 -4.52
N ASN A 283 -2.37 1.47 -5.64
CA ASN A 283 -1.99 2.54 -6.57
C ASN A 283 -3.22 3.07 -7.33
N GLU A 284 -4.19 3.44 -6.56
CA GLU A 284 -5.44 4.00 -6.98
C GLU A 284 -5.28 5.46 -7.37
N MET A 285 -6.36 6.02 -7.81
CA MET A 285 -6.45 7.39 -8.28
C MET A 285 -6.10 8.41 -7.20
N GLY A 286 -5.54 9.50 -7.62
CA GLY A 286 -5.46 10.73 -6.85
C GLY A 286 -5.63 11.91 -7.79
N ALA A 287 -6.25 13.00 -7.37
CA ALA A 287 -6.25 14.22 -8.19
C ALA A 287 -4.93 14.95 -8.06
N ALA A 288 -4.44 15.53 -9.16
CA ALA A 288 -3.10 16.10 -9.25
C ALA A 288 -2.78 17.17 -8.21
N ASN A 289 -3.77 17.96 -7.84
CA ASN A 289 -3.60 19.07 -6.90
C ASN A 289 -4.22 18.82 -5.52
N LEU A 290 -4.75 17.63 -5.28
CA LEU A 290 -5.19 17.28 -3.94
C LEU A 290 -3.96 16.92 -3.11
N LYS A 291 -3.73 17.70 -2.08
CA LYS A 291 -2.81 17.31 -1.01
C LYS A 291 -3.34 16.02 -0.43
N ALA A 292 -2.46 15.05 -0.26
CA ALA A 292 -2.77 13.83 0.45
C ALA A 292 -3.56 14.18 1.71
N SER A 293 -4.79 13.73 1.76
CA SER A 293 -5.62 13.88 2.95
C SER A 293 -5.57 12.57 3.70
N PRO A 294 -5.17 12.58 4.97
CA PRO A 294 -5.30 11.41 5.82
C PRO A 294 -6.76 10.95 5.98
N ALA A 295 -7.70 11.78 5.61
CA ALA A 295 -9.13 11.49 5.62
C ALA A 295 -9.66 11.03 4.24
N TYR A 296 -8.81 10.62 3.31
CA TYR A 296 -9.24 10.04 2.05
C TYR A 296 -10.09 8.80 2.34
N SER A 297 -11.37 8.89 2.08
CA SER A 297 -12.33 7.83 2.35
C SER A 297 -13.06 7.48 1.07
N TRP A 298 -13.08 6.20 0.75
CA TRP A 298 -13.87 5.62 -0.33
C TRP A 298 -15.38 5.71 -0.09
N ALA A 299 -15.82 6.06 1.11
CA ALA A 299 -17.23 6.13 1.41
C ALA A 299 -17.86 7.45 0.93
N PRO A 300 -19.02 7.40 0.27
CA PRO A 300 -19.79 8.59 -0.07
C PRO A 300 -20.06 9.46 1.16
N GLY A 301 -20.00 10.78 0.98
CA GLY A 301 -20.32 11.73 2.04
C GLY A 301 -19.18 12.00 3.03
N ARG A 302 -17.99 11.45 2.84
CA ARG A 302 -16.80 11.75 3.66
C ARG A 302 -15.89 12.83 3.08
N GLY A 303 -16.41 13.69 2.22
CA GLY A 303 -15.73 14.88 1.71
C GLY A 303 -14.82 14.65 0.50
N THR A 304 -14.78 13.44 -0.08
CA THR A 304 -14.09 13.18 -1.34
C THR A 304 -14.98 13.65 -2.49
N ASN A 305 -14.42 14.49 -3.38
CA ASN A 305 -15.10 14.93 -4.58
C ASN A 305 -15.41 13.72 -5.50
N PRO A 306 -16.69 13.47 -5.88
CA PRO A 306 -17.07 12.31 -6.69
C PRO A 306 -16.38 12.20 -8.05
N CYS A 307 -15.85 13.28 -8.60
CA CYS A 307 -15.07 13.25 -9.85
C CYS A 307 -13.81 12.36 -9.74
N PHE A 308 -13.35 12.06 -8.53
CA PHE A 308 -12.30 11.07 -8.30
C PHE A 308 -12.60 9.68 -8.87
N TYR A 309 -13.87 9.30 -8.90
CA TYR A 309 -14.28 7.94 -9.25
C TYR A 309 -14.52 7.76 -10.74
N LEU A 310 -14.43 8.82 -11.56
CA LEU A 310 -14.65 8.71 -13.01
C LEU A 310 -13.81 7.63 -13.70
N PRO A 311 -12.53 7.43 -13.39
CA PRO A 311 -11.76 6.30 -13.92
C PRO A 311 -12.34 4.94 -13.53
N LEU A 312 -12.86 4.77 -12.31
CA LEU A 312 -13.49 3.52 -11.85
C LEU A 312 -14.83 3.26 -12.53
N PHE A 313 -15.48 4.29 -13.09
CA PHE A 313 -16.69 4.13 -13.88
C PHE A 313 -16.41 3.61 -15.30
N GLY A 314 -15.15 3.39 -15.69
CA GLY A 314 -14.75 2.82 -16.97
C GLY A 314 -14.60 3.85 -18.09
N ASN A 315 -14.42 5.12 -17.75
CA ASN A 315 -14.20 6.18 -18.74
C ASN A 315 -12.81 6.09 -19.37
N VAL A 316 -12.67 6.64 -20.60
CA VAL A 316 -11.40 6.67 -21.33
C VAL A 316 -10.28 7.31 -20.52
N LEU A 317 -9.11 6.69 -20.57
CA LEU A 317 -7.90 7.12 -19.87
C LEU A 317 -6.79 7.46 -20.89
N VAL A 318 -6.20 8.63 -20.73
CA VAL A 318 -5.08 9.06 -21.58
C VAL A 318 -3.89 9.51 -20.74
N ASP A 319 -2.70 9.38 -21.34
CA ASP A 319 -1.44 9.85 -20.76
C ASP A 319 -1.28 11.38 -20.94
N LYS A 320 -0.17 11.94 -20.47
CA LYS A 320 0.16 13.38 -20.59
C LYS A 320 0.30 13.89 -22.04
N ARG A 321 0.29 13.01 -23.04
CA ARG A 321 0.27 13.39 -24.45
C ARG A 321 -1.13 13.39 -25.04
N GLY A 322 -2.09 12.87 -24.29
CA GLY A 322 -3.46 12.67 -24.71
C GLY A 322 -3.65 11.37 -25.51
N GLU A 323 -2.80 10.36 -25.32
CA GLU A 323 -2.89 9.04 -25.95
C GLU A 323 -3.42 8.01 -24.96
N ARG A 324 -4.31 7.11 -25.37
CA ARG A 324 -4.71 5.97 -24.55
C ARG A 324 -3.50 5.10 -24.26
N PHE A 325 -3.44 4.47 -23.08
CA PHE A 325 -2.28 3.71 -22.63
C PHE A 325 -2.64 2.35 -22.00
N MET A 326 -3.93 2.04 -21.86
CA MET A 326 -4.39 0.79 -21.26
C MET A 326 -5.82 0.45 -21.68
N ASN A 327 -6.25 -0.77 -21.39
CA ASN A 327 -7.66 -1.15 -21.43
C ASN A 327 -8.35 -0.67 -20.15
N GLU A 328 -9.32 0.21 -20.26
CA GLU A 328 -10.00 0.88 -19.14
C GLU A 328 -10.86 -0.08 -18.29
N GLN A 329 -11.27 -1.24 -18.85
CA GLN A 329 -11.92 -2.31 -18.10
C GLN A 329 -11.06 -2.74 -16.89
N GLN A 330 -9.73 -2.76 -17.06
CA GLN A 330 -8.82 -3.11 -15.98
C GLN A 330 -8.94 -2.14 -14.79
N MET A 331 -9.10 -0.84 -15.06
CA MET A 331 -9.33 0.14 -13.98
C MET A 331 -10.68 -0.09 -13.32
N ALA A 332 -11.73 -0.29 -14.10
CA ALA A 332 -13.08 -0.44 -13.60
C ALA A 332 -13.30 -1.74 -12.79
N GLU A 333 -12.72 -2.86 -13.24
CA GLU A 333 -12.93 -4.16 -12.61
C GLU A 333 -11.86 -4.52 -11.58
N GLN A 334 -10.59 -4.16 -11.86
CA GLN A 334 -9.42 -4.64 -11.13
C GLN A 334 -8.48 -3.49 -10.78
N THR A 335 -8.99 -2.47 -10.12
CA THR A 335 -8.28 -1.23 -9.80
C THR A 335 -6.88 -1.46 -9.20
N MET A 336 -6.72 -2.49 -8.37
CA MET A 336 -5.44 -2.84 -7.74
C MET A 336 -4.35 -3.24 -8.75
N TYR A 337 -4.73 -3.71 -9.94
CA TYR A 337 -3.78 -4.07 -11.01
C TYR A 337 -3.48 -2.90 -11.94
N SER A 338 -4.36 -1.92 -12.00
CA SER A 338 -4.26 -0.80 -12.94
C SER A 338 -3.15 0.18 -12.61
N GLY A 339 -2.66 0.16 -11.39
CA GLY A 339 -1.62 1.07 -10.96
C GLY A 339 -0.28 0.91 -11.66
N GLU A 340 0.07 -0.29 -12.13
CA GLU A 340 1.34 -0.50 -12.83
C GLU A 340 1.44 0.28 -14.17
N PRO A 341 0.43 0.28 -15.06
CA PRO A 341 0.42 1.19 -16.18
C PRO A 341 0.52 2.67 -15.77
N MET A 342 -0.14 3.06 -14.70
CA MET A 342 -0.18 4.45 -14.21
C MET A 342 1.13 4.92 -13.60
N LEU A 343 1.93 4.02 -13.02
CA LEU A 343 3.26 4.36 -12.47
C LEU A 343 4.28 4.74 -13.54
N ARG A 344 4.00 4.48 -14.83
CA ARG A 344 4.90 4.81 -15.94
C ARG A 344 4.90 6.30 -16.27
N ASP A 345 3.77 6.96 -16.09
CA ASP A 345 3.61 8.40 -16.28
C ASP A 345 3.15 9.06 -14.98
N PRO A 346 3.65 10.28 -14.66
CA PRO A 346 3.31 10.94 -13.40
C PRO A 346 1.86 11.39 -13.32
N TYR A 347 1.19 11.56 -14.46
CA TYR A 347 -0.19 12.02 -14.58
C TYR A 347 -0.93 11.20 -15.62
N TYR A 348 -2.21 11.01 -15.39
CA TYR A 348 -3.15 10.49 -16.36
C TYR A 348 -4.45 11.29 -16.30
N TYR A 349 -5.23 11.21 -17.36
CA TYR A 349 -6.42 12.05 -17.53
C TYR A 349 -7.60 11.19 -17.94
N THR A 350 -8.80 11.60 -17.48
CA THR A 350 -10.06 11.07 -18.00
C THR A 350 -10.84 12.15 -18.69
N ILE A 351 -11.55 11.81 -19.76
CA ILE A 351 -12.35 12.72 -20.54
C ILE A 351 -13.80 12.23 -20.53
N VAL A 352 -14.72 13.15 -20.29
CA VAL A 352 -16.17 12.89 -20.39
C VAL A 352 -16.85 14.07 -21.10
N ASP A 353 -18.00 13.82 -21.65
CA ASP A 353 -18.86 14.82 -22.28
C ASP A 353 -20.09 15.17 -21.41
N GLN A 354 -20.90 16.12 -21.89
CA GLN A 354 -22.09 16.54 -21.14
C GLN A 354 -23.13 15.42 -21.03
N ALA A 355 -23.28 14.56 -22.04
CA ALA A 355 -24.23 13.45 -21.99
C ALA A 355 -23.88 12.47 -20.85
N TYR A 356 -22.58 12.20 -20.66
CA TYR A 356 -22.12 11.38 -19.55
C TYR A 356 -22.35 12.05 -18.19
N VAL A 357 -22.06 13.34 -18.06
CA VAL A 357 -22.35 14.12 -16.85
C VAL A 357 -23.85 14.09 -16.52
N ASP A 358 -24.72 14.23 -17.53
CA ASP A 358 -26.17 14.13 -17.36
C ASP A 358 -26.62 12.73 -16.90
N THR A 359 -25.95 11.70 -17.36
CA THR A 359 -26.18 10.31 -16.91
C THR A 359 -25.84 10.16 -15.44
N VAL A 360 -24.65 10.59 -15.02
CA VAL A 360 -24.17 10.48 -13.64
C VAL A 360 -25.07 11.23 -12.65
N LYS A 361 -25.49 12.45 -12.99
CA LYS A 361 -26.31 13.26 -12.08
C LYS A 361 -27.79 12.83 -12.00
N SER A 362 -28.25 12.02 -12.98
CA SER A 362 -29.67 11.67 -13.08
C SER A 362 -29.99 10.24 -12.68
N ASN A 363 -28.99 9.37 -12.59
CA ASN A 363 -29.18 7.95 -12.30
C ASN A 363 -28.39 7.54 -11.06
N PRO A 364 -28.85 6.53 -10.31
CA PRO A 364 -28.01 5.87 -9.29
C PRO A 364 -26.72 5.35 -9.94
N VAL A 365 -25.58 5.47 -9.22
CA VAL A 365 -24.26 5.10 -9.77
C VAL A 365 -24.25 3.66 -10.28
N PHE A 366 -24.82 2.73 -9.54
CA PHE A 366 -24.86 1.31 -9.93
C PHE A 366 -25.74 1.02 -11.16
N ASP A 367 -26.63 1.92 -11.55
CA ASP A 367 -27.51 1.71 -12.73
C ASP A 367 -26.75 1.89 -14.05
N PHE A 368 -25.64 2.64 -14.07
CA PHE A 368 -24.81 2.83 -15.26
C PHE A 368 -23.45 2.13 -15.23
N LEU A 369 -23.07 1.47 -14.12
CA LEU A 369 -21.89 0.61 -14.09
C LEU A 369 -22.16 -0.70 -14.84
N THR A 370 -21.11 -1.24 -15.48
CA THR A 370 -21.18 -2.57 -16.10
C THR A 370 -21.32 -3.66 -15.04
N GLU A 371 -21.85 -4.82 -15.43
CA GLU A 371 -21.94 -5.98 -14.53
C GLU A 371 -20.54 -6.45 -14.08
N GLY A 372 -19.53 -6.37 -14.96
CA GLY A 372 -18.15 -6.69 -14.62
C GLY A 372 -17.60 -5.78 -13.52
N THR A 373 -17.83 -4.48 -13.59
CA THR A 373 -17.43 -3.53 -12.52
C THR A 373 -18.12 -3.83 -11.21
N LYS A 374 -19.43 -4.07 -11.22
CA LYS A 374 -20.22 -4.39 -10.01
C LYS A 374 -19.75 -5.67 -9.33
N ALA A 375 -19.39 -6.68 -10.12
CA ALA A 375 -18.99 -8.00 -9.64
C ALA A 375 -17.54 -8.05 -9.11
N ASN A 376 -16.71 -7.08 -9.46
CA ASN A 376 -15.28 -7.10 -9.18
C ASN A 376 -14.85 -6.05 -8.15
N MET A 377 -13.54 -5.84 -8.03
CA MET A 377 -12.94 -4.93 -7.05
C MET A 377 -13.44 -3.49 -7.23
N GLY A 378 -13.69 -3.05 -8.48
CA GLY A 378 -14.28 -1.72 -8.74
C GLY A 378 -15.63 -1.55 -8.04
N GLY A 379 -16.52 -2.53 -8.15
CA GLY A 379 -17.80 -2.54 -7.43
C GLY A 379 -17.63 -2.57 -5.91
N ALA A 380 -16.69 -3.36 -5.40
CA ALA A 380 -16.40 -3.40 -3.96
C ALA A 380 -15.94 -2.03 -3.43
N LEU A 381 -15.14 -1.29 -4.20
CA LEU A 381 -14.72 0.07 -3.86
C LEU A 381 -15.87 1.09 -3.97
N LEU A 382 -16.80 0.85 -4.88
CA LEU A 382 -17.94 1.73 -5.15
C LEU A 382 -19.21 1.33 -4.37
N MET A 383 -19.17 0.27 -3.52
CA MET A 383 -20.35 -0.25 -2.80
C MET A 383 -21.09 0.83 -1.99
N GLY A 384 -20.38 1.84 -1.51
CA GLY A 384 -20.98 2.97 -0.81
C GLY A 384 -21.85 3.88 -1.69
N PHE A 385 -21.81 3.73 -3.01
CA PHE A 385 -22.65 4.44 -3.97
C PHE A 385 -23.86 3.62 -4.45
N GLU A 386 -24.09 2.41 -3.95
CA GLU A 386 -25.27 1.63 -4.30
C GLU A 386 -26.54 2.39 -3.93
N GLY A 387 -27.42 2.62 -4.93
CA GLY A 387 -28.64 3.41 -4.78
C GLY A 387 -28.44 4.92 -4.60
N VAL A 388 -27.20 5.42 -4.69
CA VAL A 388 -26.88 6.85 -4.57
C VAL A 388 -26.86 7.49 -5.96
N THR A 389 -27.56 8.62 -6.12
CA THR A 389 -27.50 9.50 -7.29
C THR A 389 -26.64 10.71 -6.95
N LEU A 390 -25.67 11.02 -7.79
CA LEU A 390 -24.76 12.17 -7.61
C LEU A 390 -25.38 13.45 -8.21
N SER A 391 -26.53 13.89 -7.67
CA SER A 391 -27.33 15.02 -8.20
C SER A 391 -26.55 16.34 -8.29
N ASP A 392 -25.55 16.54 -7.43
CA ASP A 392 -24.72 17.75 -7.38
C ASP A 392 -23.41 17.60 -8.18
N PHE A 393 -23.33 16.62 -9.11
CA PHE A 393 -22.10 16.27 -9.83
C PHE A 393 -21.49 17.46 -10.60
N GLU A 394 -22.32 18.33 -11.19
CA GLU A 394 -21.82 19.55 -11.86
C GLU A 394 -21.12 20.51 -10.88
N ALA A 395 -21.63 20.65 -9.67
CA ALA A 395 -20.97 21.46 -8.64
C ALA A 395 -19.62 20.85 -8.21
N ASN A 396 -19.53 19.52 -8.19
CA ASN A 396 -18.27 18.82 -7.94
C ASN A 396 -17.25 19.03 -9.06
N ILE A 397 -17.71 19.11 -10.33
CA ILE A 397 -16.85 19.46 -11.47
C ILE A 397 -16.33 20.89 -11.34
N GLU A 398 -17.20 21.85 -10.98
CA GLU A 398 -16.81 23.25 -10.76
C GLU A 398 -15.76 23.36 -9.64
N GLU A 399 -15.94 22.63 -8.54
CA GLU A 399 -14.94 22.54 -7.47
C GLU A 399 -13.60 21.99 -7.97
N ALA A 400 -13.61 20.92 -8.78
CA ALA A 400 -12.40 20.36 -9.37
C ALA A 400 -11.67 21.35 -10.29
N ILE A 401 -12.44 22.16 -11.05
CA ILE A 401 -11.90 23.23 -11.90
C ILE A 401 -11.28 24.35 -11.04
N GLU A 402 -11.96 24.79 -10.00
CA GLU A 402 -11.44 25.81 -9.07
C GLU A 402 -10.17 25.35 -8.37
N GLN A 403 -10.07 24.06 -8.06
CA GLN A 403 -8.88 23.43 -7.47
C GLN A 403 -7.76 23.18 -8.48
N GLY A 404 -8.04 23.34 -9.79
CA GLY A 404 -7.04 23.28 -10.87
C GLY A 404 -6.67 21.88 -11.36
N TRP A 405 -7.45 20.84 -11.06
CA TRP A 405 -7.26 19.49 -11.56
C TRP A 405 -8.33 19.02 -12.56
N ALA A 406 -9.20 19.93 -12.99
CA ALA A 406 -10.14 19.72 -14.08
C ALA A 406 -10.24 20.95 -14.98
N ALA A 407 -10.71 20.75 -16.21
CA ALA A 407 -11.06 21.82 -17.11
C ALA A 407 -12.33 21.47 -17.91
N LYS A 408 -12.99 22.52 -18.42
CA LYS A 408 -14.19 22.45 -19.27
C LYS A 408 -13.95 23.28 -20.53
N ALA A 409 -14.37 22.79 -21.68
CA ALA A 409 -14.30 23.49 -22.95
C ALA A 409 -15.45 23.12 -23.90
N ASP A 410 -15.67 23.94 -24.93
CA ASP A 410 -16.71 23.69 -25.94
C ASP A 410 -16.24 22.77 -27.06
N SER A 411 -14.92 22.51 -27.18
CA SER A 411 -14.33 21.58 -28.14
C SER A 411 -13.23 20.74 -27.50
N ILE A 412 -12.89 19.59 -28.12
CA ILE A 412 -11.79 18.72 -27.67
C ILE A 412 -10.42 19.42 -27.87
N GLU A 413 -10.27 20.23 -28.92
CA GLU A 413 -9.06 21.00 -29.16
C GLU A 413 -8.79 22.02 -28.04
N GLU A 414 -9.81 22.77 -27.63
CA GLU A 414 -9.69 23.71 -26.50
C GLU A 414 -9.44 22.96 -25.18
N LEU A 415 -10.07 21.80 -24.99
CA LEU A 415 -9.87 20.97 -23.83
C LEU A 415 -8.41 20.47 -23.74
N ALA A 416 -7.84 20.06 -24.90
CA ALA A 416 -6.47 19.59 -25.00
C ALA A 416 -5.45 20.69 -24.62
N GLU A 417 -5.73 21.95 -24.93
CA GLU A 417 -4.87 23.09 -24.58
C GLU A 417 -4.75 23.30 -23.06
N ALA A 418 -5.79 22.98 -22.29
CA ALA A 418 -5.84 23.20 -20.85
C ALA A 418 -4.72 22.46 -20.08
N PHE A 419 -4.37 21.25 -20.51
CA PHE A 419 -3.31 20.43 -19.91
C PHE A 419 -2.18 20.06 -20.88
N GLY A 420 -2.18 20.60 -22.11
CA GLY A 420 -1.15 20.35 -23.10
C GLY A 420 -1.21 18.94 -23.72
N LEU A 421 -2.39 18.36 -23.81
CA LEU A 421 -2.65 17.00 -24.32
C LEU A 421 -2.67 16.98 -25.87
N THR A 422 -1.51 17.13 -26.50
CA THR A 422 -1.38 17.45 -27.94
C THR A 422 -2.04 16.45 -28.88
N ASN A 423 -2.17 15.18 -28.50
CA ASN A 423 -2.75 14.12 -29.32
C ASN A 423 -4.23 13.84 -29.00
N LEU A 424 -4.79 14.50 -27.98
CA LEU A 424 -6.16 14.24 -27.50
C LEU A 424 -7.22 14.32 -28.61
N PRO A 425 -7.23 15.32 -29.53
CA PRO A 425 -8.25 15.37 -30.57
C PRO A 425 -8.25 14.14 -31.46
N ALA A 426 -7.08 13.68 -31.90
CA ALA A 426 -6.97 12.48 -32.73
C ALA A 426 -7.33 11.20 -31.95
N THR A 427 -6.98 11.15 -30.65
CA THR A 427 -7.33 10.03 -29.78
C THR A 427 -8.83 9.91 -29.59
N ILE A 428 -9.53 11.02 -29.32
CA ILE A 428 -10.99 11.01 -29.13
C ILE A 428 -11.72 10.71 -30.44
N GLU A 429 -11.24 11.21 -31.59
CA GLU A 429 -11.80 10.85 -32.91
C GLU A 429 -11.72 9.33 -33.13
N ALA A 430 -10.54 8.72 -32.97
CA ALA A 430 -10.36 7.27 -33.11
C ALA A 430 -11.18 6.46 -32.11
N TYR A 431 -11.28 6.92 -30.86
CA TYR A 431 -12.09 6.28 -29.83
C TYR A 431 -13.59 6.33 -30.16
N ASN A 432 -14.11 7.47 -30.66
CA ASN A 432 -15.49 7.59 -31.10
C ASN A 432 -15.79 6.71 -32.30
N GLU A 433 -14.86 6.56 -33.26
CA GLU A 433 -14.99 5.60 -34.37
C GLU A 433 -15.10 4.16 -33.86
N ALA A 434 -14.29 3.79 -32.86
CA ALA A 434 -14.34 2.48 -32.20
C ALA A 434 -15.70 2.28 -31.48
N CYS A 435 -16.20 3.29 -30.78
CA CYS A 435 -17.54 3.27 -30.15
C CYS A 435 -18.63 3.05 -31.17
N ALA A 436 -18.60 3.76 -32.30
CA ALA A 436 -19.59 3.61 -33.39
C ALA A 436 -19.53 2.22 -34.06
N ALA A 437 -18.33 1.62 -34.14
CA ALA A 437 -18.14 0.27 -34.65
C ALA A 437 -18.51 -0.81 -33.61
N GLY A 438 -18.60 -0.48 -32.33
CA GLY A 438 -18.77 -1.43 -31.22
C GLY A 438 -17.55 -2.36 -31.02
N GLN A 439 -16.37 -1.93 -31.48
CA GLN A 439 -15.14 -2.71 -31.44
C GLN A 439 -13.92 -1.78 -31.26
N ASP A 440 -13.15 -2.02 -30.24
CA ASP A 440 -11.86 -1.36 -29.97
C ASP A 440 -10.71 -2.29 -30.41
N ASP A 441 -10.02 -1.93 -31.48
CA ASP A 441 -8.88 -2.69 -32.01
C ASP A 441 -7.53 -2.26 -31.36
N GLU A 442 -7.53 -1.17 -30.57
CA GLU A 442 -6.31 -0.64 -29.95
C GLU A 442 -5.96 -1.35 -28.62
N PHE A 443 -6.92 -1.38 -27.69
CA PHE A 443 -6.74 -2.00 -26.37
C PHE A 443 -7.76 -3.10 -26.08
N PHE A 444 -8.62 -3.43 -27.05
CA PHE A 444 -9.64 -4.48 -26.95
C PHE A 444 -10.63 -4.24 -25.81
N LEU A 445 -10.99 -2.97 -25.57
CA LEU A 445 -12.00 -2.60 -24.60
C LEU A 445 -13.36 -3.19 -24.99
N PRO A 446 -14.05 -3.94 -24.11
CA PRO A 446 -15.38 -4.45 -24.42
C PRO A 446 -16.40 -3.33 -24.67
N ALA A 447 -17.34 -3.58 -25.58
CA ALA A 447 -18.30 -2.57 -26.05
C ALA A 447 -19.18 -1.97 -24.94
N ASP A 448 -19.44 -2.71 -23.87
CA ASP A 448 -20.21 -2.25 -22.71
C ASP A 448 -19.45 -1.24 -21.81
N TYR A 449 -18.14 -1.09 -22.03
CA TYR A 449 -17.31 -0.03 -21.41
C TYR A 449 -17.10 1.18 -22.34
N MET A 450 -17.56 1.12 -23.59
CA MET A 450 -17.29 2.17 -24.57
C MET A 450 -18.38 3.25 -24.51
N HIS A 451 -17.99 4.47 -24.18
CA HIS A 451 -18.87 5.65 -24.12
C HIS A 451 -18.34 6.71 -25.06
N ALA A 452 -19.03 6.97 -26.17
CA ALA A 452 -18.64 8.00 -27.13
C ALA A 452 -18.63 9.40 -26.45
N ILE A 453 -17.69 10.23 -26.86
CA ILE A 453 -17.46 11.59 -26.32
C ILE A 453 -17.80 12.57 -27.45
N GLU A 454 -19.08 12.94 -27.59
CA GLU A 454 -19.59 13.65 -28.76
C GLU A 454 -20.36 14.93 -28.42
N GLU A 455 -20.93 15.05 -27.21
CA GLU A 455 -21.85 16.14 -26.85
C GLU A 455 -21.16 17.14 -25.89
N GLY A 456 -20.69 18.26 -26.43
CA GLY A 456 -20.11 19.33 -25.60
C GLY A 456 -21.13 20.01 -24.65
N PRO A 457 -20.68 20.69 -23.62
CA PRO A 457 -19.28 20.89 -23.27
C PRO A 457 -18.56 19.61 -22.83
N PHE A 458 -17.25 19.60 -23.04
CA PHE A 458 -16.36 18.50 -22.70
C PHE A 458 -15.59 18.81 -21.41
N TYR A 459 -15.21 17.76 -20.69
CA TYR A 459 -14.51 17.86 -19.40
C TYR A 459 -13.29 16.95 -19.40
N VAL A 460 -12.17 17.44 -18.84
CA VAL A 460 -10.98 16.66 -18.58
C VAL A 460 -10.61 16.77 -17.12
N PHE A 461 -10.14 15.67 -16.53
CA PHE A 461 -9.70 15.58 -15.14
C PHE A 461 -8.29 15.00 -15.10
N GLU A 462 -7.41 15.64 -14.34
CA GLU A 462 -6.02 15.22 -14.13
C GLU A 462 -5.87 14.45 -12.83
N TYR A 463 -5.24 13.27 -12.92
CA TYR A 463 -4.98 12.40 -11.77
C TYR A 463 -3.51 12.03 -11.65
N ASN A 464 -3.09 11.70 -10.43
CA ASN A 464 -1.88 10.95 -10.16
C ASN A 464 -2.21 9.56 -9.65
N PRO A 465 -1.34 8.56 -9.81
CA PRO A 465 -1.45 7.34 -9.02
C PRO A 465 -1.31 7.67 -7.53
N GLY A 466 -2.22 7.13 -6.73
CA GLY A 466 -2.18 7.25 -5.27
C GLY A 466 -1.63 5.98 -4.63
N ALA A 467 -1.24 6.06 -3.38
CA ALA A 467 -0.86 4.90 -2.60
C ALA A 467 -1.06 5.11 -1.10
N TRP A 468 -1.30 4.03 -0.37
CA TRP A 468 -1.38 4.04 1.09
C TRP A 468 -0.01 3.85 1.74
N VAL A 469 0.77 2.92 1.21
CA VAL A 469 2.12 2.59 1.68
C VAL A 469 2.93 2.02 0.52
N THR A 470 4.26 2.06 0.64
CA THR A 470 5.15 1.29 -0.22
C THR A 470 5.17 -0.17 0.22
N LEU A 471 5.38 -1.08 -0.71
CA LEU A 471 5.63 -2.51 -0.48
C LEU A 471 7.07 -2.83 -0.88
N GLY A 472 7.73 -3.66 -0.07
CA GLY A 472 9.16 -3.95 -0.22
C GLY A 472 9.99 -3.16 0.78
N GLY A 473 11.02 -3.77 1.29
CA GLY A 473 11.87 -3.22 2.33
C GLY A 473 13.03 -4.16 2.68
N ILE A 474 13.27 -4.39 3.94
CA ILE A 474 14.39 -5.20 4.45
C ILE A 474 14.12 -6.69 4.29
N LYS A 475 15.08 -7.43 3.79
CA LYS A 475 15.04 -8.90 3.69
C LYS A 475 15.01 -9.55 5.07
N THR A 476 14.20 -10.60 5.18
CA THR A 476 14.08 -11.39 6.42
C THR A 476 14.26 -12.89 6.18
N ASP A 477 14.52 -13.65 7.24
CA ASP A 477 14.77 -15.09 7.21
C ASP A 477 13.48 -15.96 7.16
N GLY A 478 12.34 -15.36 7.21
CA GLY A 478 11.02 -16.02 7.29
C GLY A 478 10.40 -16.06 8.69
N PHE A 479 11.11 -15.54 9.69
CA PHE A 479 10.63 -15.33 11.06
C PHE A 479 10.74 -13.85 11.47
N CYS A 480 10.72 -12.96 10.50
CA CYS A 480 10.89 -11.52 10.66
C CYS A 480 12.27 -11.07 11.18
N ARG A 481 13.26 -11.95 11.33
CA ARG A 481 14.63 -11.53 11.64
C ARG A 481 15.25 -10.90 10.40
N ALA A 482 15.81 -9.71 10.51
CA ALA A 482 16.54 -9.07 9.41
C ALA A 482 17.79 -9.87 9.05
N VAL A 483 18.15 -9.88 7.76
CA VAL A 483 19.34 -10.56 7.27
C VAL A 483 20.27 -9.59 6.52
N ASP A 484 21.56 -9.87 6.57
CA ASP A 484 22.60 -9.13 5.87
C ASP A 484 22.74 -9.55 4.39
N SER A 485 23.77 -9.05 3.71
CA SER A 485 24.07 -9.39 2.30
C SER A 485 24.48 -10.85 2.07
N ASN A 486 24.88 -11.57 3.12
CA ASN A 486 25.23 -12.99 3.08
C ASN A 486 24.03 -13.89 3.41
N ASN A 487 22.88 -13.30 3.76
CA ASN A 487 21.69 -13.91 4.36
C ASN A 487 21.91 -14.45 5.80
N ASP A 488 22.90 -13.94 6.50
CA ASP A 488 23.06 -14.19 7.92
C ASP A 488 22.18 -13.24 8.73
N VAL A 489 21.64 -13.72 9.86
CA VAL A 489 20.75 -12.92 10.72
C VAL A 489 21.52 -11.78 11.36
N VAL A 490 21.01 -10.56 11.26
CA VAL A 490 21.45 -9.41 12.05
C VAL A 490 20.87 -9.58 13.46
N ALA A 491 21.73 -9.96 14.40
CA ALA A 491 21.30 -10.31 15.76
C ALA A 491 20.56 -9.13 16.43
N GLY A 492 19.46 -9.43 17.13
CA GLY A 492 18.65 -8.43 17.83
C GLY A 492 17.75 -7.57 16.94
N LEU A 493 17.76 -7.72 15.60
CA LEU A 493 16.96 -6.91 14.68
C LEU A 493 15.86 -7.72 14.01
N TYR A 494 14.63 -7.21 14.14
CA TYR A 494 13.42 -7.76 13.52
C TYR A 494 12.70 -6.67 12.70
N VAL A 495 12.01 -7.09 11.64
CA VAL A 495 11.28 -6.15 10.78
C VAL A 495 9.88 -6.71 10.50
N ALA A 496 8.87 -5.89 10.65
CA ALA A 496 7.47 -6.26 10.42
C ALA A 496 6.74 -5.23 9.56
N GLY A 497 5.59 -5.61 9.02
CA GLY A 497 4.82 -4.76 8.14
C GLY A 497 5.53 -4.50 6.82
N VAL A 498 5.26 -3.36 6.23
CA VAL A 498 5.78 -2.97 4.92
C VAL A 498 7.23 -2.48 4.92
N ASP A 499 7.86 -2.41 6.09
CA ASP A 499 9.32 -2.24 6.19
C ASP A 499 10.08 -3.52 5.80
N GLY A 500 9.38 -4.67 5.76
CA GLY A 500 9.94 -5.95 5.35
C GLY A 500 9.68 -6.28 3.88
N ASP A 501 10.59 -7.05 3.26
CA ASP A 501 10.47 -7.56 1.89
C ASP A 501 9.59 -8.83 1.87
N PHE A 502 8.31 -8.69 2.25
CA PHE A 502 7.38 -9.82 2.37
C PHE A 502 6.58 -10.06 1.10
N TRP A 503 6.13 -8.98 0.44
CA TRP A 503 5.34 -8.99 -0.79
C TRP A 503 5.64 -7.70 -1.59
N SER A 504 6.74 -7.69 -2.26
CA SER A 504 7.26 -6.53 -3.00
C SER A 504 7.04 -6.67 -4.50
N THR A 505 5.83 -6.95 -4.92
CA THR A 505 5.50 -7.13 -6.33
C THR A 505 4.34 -6.25 -6.73
N PRO A 506 4.17 -6.00 -8.05
CA PRO A 506 3.09 -5.14 -8.55
C PRO A 506 1.69 -5.58 -8.14
N TYR A 507 1.52 -6.83 -7.76
CA TYR A 507 0.22 -7.37 -7.43
C TYR A 507 -0.13 -7.16 -5.96
N TYR A 508 -1.22 -6.46 -5.73
CA TYR A 508 -1.84 -6.27 -4.42
C TYR A 508 -3.25 -6.88 -4.39
N GLN A 509 -3.48 -7.76 -3.44
CA GLN A 509 -4.83 -8.29 -3.20
C GLN A 509 -5.53 -7.45 -2.15
N GLY A 510 -6.73 -6.96 -2.43
CA GLY A 510 -7.47 -6.06 -1.55
C GLY A 510 -7.52 -6.52 -0.10
N GLY A 511 -7.09 -5.66 0.83
CA GLY A 511 -6.99 -5.97 2.25
C GLY A 511 -5.76 -6.78 2.69
N SER A 512 -4.98 -7.38 1.75
CA SER A 512 -3.82 -8.20 2.10
C SER A 512 -2.69 -7.38 2.74
N CYS A 513 -2.48 -6.14 2.33
CA CYS A 513 -1.45 -5.29 2.92
C CYS A 513 -1.65 -5.13 4.43
N ASN A 514 -2.85 -4.73 4.86
CA ASN A 514 -3.15 -4.60 6.28
C ASN A 514 -3.15 -5.96 7.00
N GLY A 515 -3.77 -6.99 6.41
CA GLY A 515 -3.82 -8.33 7.00
C GLY A 515 -2.43 -8.94 7.20
N PHE A 516 -1.54 -8.79 6.23
CA PHE A 516 -0.16 -9.27 6.33
C PHE A 516 0.70 -8.41 7.25
N ALA A 517 0.46 -7.09 7.29
CA ALA A 517 1.11 -6.23 8.26
C ALA A 517 0.79 -6.68 9.69
N LEU A 518 -0.49 -6.87 9.99
CA LEU A 518 -0.95 -7.39 11.30
C LEU A 518 -0.31 -8.76 11.62
N ALA A 519 -0.38 -9.70 10.68
CA ALA A 519 0.13 -11.06 10.87
C ALA A 519 1.66 -11.11 11.01
N SER A 520 2.40 -10.28 10.25
CA SER A 520 3.85 -10.17 10.39
C SER A 520 4.26 -9.55 11.73
N GLY A 521 3.45 -8.62 12.25
CA GLY A 521 3.64 -8.08 13.58
C GLY A 521 3.56 -9.17 14.65
N VAL A 522 2.49 -9.99 14.63
CA VAL A 522 2.36 -11.15 15.53
C VAL A 522 3.56 -12.08 15.42
N LEU A 523 3.98 -12.40 14.18
CA LEU A 523 5.14 -13.26 13.94
C LEU A 523 6.42 -12.67 14.51
N ALA A 524 6.66 -11.37 14.30
CA ALA A 524 7.86 -10.69 14.80
C ALA A 524 7.88 -10.62 16.34
N GLY A 525 6.75 -10.26 16.97
CA GLY A 525 6.63 -10.19 18.42
C GLY A 525 6.87 -11.54 19.09
N ASN A 526 6.19 -12.59 18.60
CA ASN A 526 6.38 -13.95 19.08
C ASN A 526 7.82 -14.45 18.90
N THR A 527 8.46 -14.11 17.76
CA THR A 527 9.83 -14.56 17.49
C THR A 527 10.82 -13.82 18.39
N ALA A 528 10.72 -12.50 18.48
CA ALA A 528 11.61 -11.68 19.30
C ALA A 528 11.56 -12.12 20.77
N ALA A 529 10.36 -12.33 21.33
CA ALA A 529 10.21 -12.79 22.71
C ALA A 529 10.77 -14.20 22.94
N LYS A 530 10.58 -15.14 22.01
CA LYS A 530 11.12 -16.50 22.11
C LYS A 530 12.64 -16.54 22.00
N ASP A 531 13.24 -15.69 21.18
CA ASP A 531 14.68 -15.60 21.03
C ASP A 531 15.37 -15.04 22.30
N LEU A 532 14.64 -14.37 23.21
CA LEU A 532 15.18 -13.92 24.51
C LEU A 532 15.57 -15.08 25.44
N VAL A 533 14.95 -16.25 25.27
CA VAL A 533 15.11 -17.41 26.15
C VAL A 533 15.82 -18.59 25.47
N ALA A 534 16.19 -18.44 24.19
CA ALA A 534 16.89 -19.43 23.40
C ALA A 534 18.41 -19.27 23.56
#